data_07e02de5bc967d6e7e6c294004a83744
#
_entry.id   07e02de5bc967d6e7e6c294004a83744
#
_cell.length_a   1.000
_cell.length_b   1.000
_cell.length_c   1.000
_cell.angle_alpha   90.00
_cell.angle_beta   90.00
_cell.angle_gamma   90.00
#
_symmetry.space_group_name_H-M   'P 1'
#
loop_
_entity.id
_entity.type
_entity.pdbx_description
1 polymer ?
#
loop_
_entity_poly.entity_id
_entity_poly.type
_entity_poly.pdbx_seq_one_letter_code
_entity_poly.pdbx_strand_id
1 'polypeptide(L)'
;RTLEWNWRGETLRLGADASGSGPKVLLLPALSSISSRREMHPLQERLAPRCSTLAVDWPGFGDAARPQMDWTPDAYTAFVAFLLNSVVEQPHAIIAAGHAATYVLKHMADASPPTPQLVLIAPTWRGPLPTMLGGHRPFFDRLCRLVDRPGIGPLIYRLNVNRLAVRYMGAGHVYADPAFLAGERLREKLAVVRAPGARFASVRFVTGRLDPLASRATFLDLARRAAAPVLLIYGAETPPKSRAEMEALAAVPGVRTVRLPKGKLSVHEEFPDATMQAIAPFLTEEKPSAATG
;
A
#
# COMPACT_ATOMS: atom_id res chain seq x y z
N ARG A 1 0.07 -6.07 -18.16
CA ARG A 1 0.70 -7.40 -18.25
C ARG A 1 0.40 -8.24 -17.01
N THR A 2 0.66 -9.55 -17.07
CA THR A 2 0.55 -10.46 -15.91
C THR A 2 1.94 -10.75 -15.38
N LEU A 3 2.11 -10.65 -14.04
CA LEU A 3 3.29 -11.07 -13.32
C LEU A 3 3.00 -12.41 -12.64
N GLU A 4 3.87 -13.40 -12.79
CA GLU A 4 3.75 -14.67 -12.09
C GLU A 4 4.70 -14.70 -10.89
N TRP A 5 4.18 -15.12 -9.74
CA TRP A 5 4.92 -15.30 -8.50
C TRP A 5 4.60 -16.63 -7.86
N ASN A 6 5.63 -17.39 -7.52
CA ASN A 6 5.47 -18.68 -6.86
C ASN A 6 5.60 -18.52 -5.35
N TRP A 7 4.58 -18.95 -4.63
CA TRP A 7 4.57 -18.93 -3.18
C TRP A 7 4.01 -20.23 -2.61
N ARG A 8 4.82 -20.96 -1.83
CA ARG A 8 4.44 -22.25 -1.19
C ARG A 8 3.83 -23.27 -2.15
N GLY A 9 4.37 -23.38 -3.34
CA GLY A 9 3.91 -24.33 -4.38
C GLY A 9 2.74 -23.84 -5.23
N GLU A 10 2.19 -22.66 -4.95
CA GLU A 10 1.13 -22.05 -5.76
C GLU A 10 1.71 -20.98 -6.70
N THR A 11 1.32 -21.03 -7.96
CA THR A 11 1.66 -19.98 -8.94
C THR A 11 0.55 -18.92 -8.95
N LEU A 12 0.88 -17.73 -8.49
CA LEU A 12 -0.03 -16.59 -8.42
C LEU A 12 0.15 -15.70 -9.64
N ARG A 13 -0.95 -15.33 -10.29
CA ARG A 13 -0.97 -14.39 -11.41
C ARG A 13 -1.49 -13.04 -10.93
N LEU A 14 -0.65 -12.02 -11.06
CA LEU A 14 -0.90 -10.68 -10.54
C LEU A 14 -0.95 -9.67 -11.69
N GLY A 15 -1.84 -8.70 -11.59
CA GLY A 15 -1.89 -7.59 -12.54
C GLY A 15 -0.66 -6.69 -12.37
N ALA A 16 -0.06 -6.27 -13.48
CA ALA A 16 1.06 -5.35 -13.50
C ALA A 16 0.96 -4.43 -14.72
N ASP A 17 1.10 -3.12 -14.51
CA ASP A 17 1.04 -2.11 -15.56
C ASP A 17 2.37 -1.37 -15.64
N ALA A 18 3.02 -1.46 -16.81
CA ALA A 18 4.29 -0.79 -17.08
C ALA A 18 4.07 0.39 -18.03
N SER A 19 4.78 1.48 -17.79
CA SER A 19 4.71 2.69 -18.65
C SER A 19 6.01 3.47 -18.59
N GLY A 20 6.31 4.20 -19.68
CA GLY A 20 7.44 5.09 -19.77
C GLY A 20 8.80 4.42 -19.98
N SER A 21 9.85 5.25 -19.96
CA SER A 21 11.24 4.83 -20.10
C SER A 21 12.14 5.70 -19.23
N GLY A 22 13.35 5.22 -18.88
CA GLY A 22 14.29 5.92 -18.01
C GLY A 22 14.52 5.23 -16.67
N PRO A 23 14.87 5.96 -15.60
CA PRO A 23 15.06 5.40 -14.27
C PRO A 23 13.85 4.59 -13.80
N LYS A 24 14.09 3.40 -13.25
CA LYS A 24 13.03 2.48 -12.83
C LYS A 24 12.35 2.96 -11.55
N VAL A 25 11.03 3.06 -11.55
CA VAL A 25 10.21 3.40 -10.37
C VAL A 25 9.18 2.31 -10.13
N LEU A 26 9.23 1.68 -8.96
CA LEU A 26 8.23 0.71 -8.51
C LEU A 26 7.10 1.45 -7.80
N LEU A 27 5.86 1.19 -8.21
CA LEU A 27 4.64 1.77 -7.66
C LEU A 27 3.84 0.67 -6.95
N LEU A 28 3.70 0.79 -5.64
CA LEU A 28 2.97 -0.18 -4.83
C LEU A 28 1.69 0.48 -4.28
N PRO A 29 0.51 0.05 -4.77
CA PRO A 29 -0.77 0.52 -4.26
C PRO A 29 -0.93 0.19 -2.78
N ALA A 30 -1.87 0.83 -2.12
CA ALA A 30 -2.21 0.47 -0.77
C ALA A 30 -2.58 -1.02 -0.69
N LEU A 31 -2.03 -1.73 0.29
CA LEU A 31 -2.48 -3.08 0.60
C LEU A 31 -3.80 -2.94 1.34
N SER A 32 -4.91 -2.99 0.61
CA SER A 32 -6.25 -2.66 1.09
C SER A 32 -7.33 -3.42 0.31
N SER A 33 -8.47 -3.65 0.95
CA SER A 33 -9.59 -4.40 0.37
C SER A 33 -10.14 -3.81 -0.93
N ILE A 34 -10.01 -2.48 -1.12
CA ILE A 34 -10.54 -1.75 -2.29
C ILE A 34 -9.46 -1.32 -3.27
N SER A 35 -8.19 -1.56 -2.94
CA SER A 35 -7.05 -1.06 -3.72
C SER A 35 -6.62 -2.05 -4.80
N SER A 36 -6.14 -1.51 -5.90
CA SER A 36 -5.46 -2.21 -6.97
C SER A 36 -4.37 -1.31 -7.55
N ARG A 37 -3.50 -1.86 -8.39
CA ARG A 37 -2.47 -1.10 -9.11
C ARG A 37 -3.01 0.13 -9.86
N ARG A 38 -4.31 0.12 -10.21
CA ARG A 38 -4.96 1.23 -10.94
C ARG A 38 -5.00 2.54 -10.16
N GLU A 39 -4.96 2.50 -8.82
CA GLU A 39 -4.88 3.73 -8.03
C GLU A 39 -3.55 4.47 -8.24
N MET A 40 -2.53 3.78 -8.78
CA MET A 40 -1.23 4.37 -9.12
C MET A 40 -1.19 4.98 -10.53
N HIS A 41 -2.19 4.72 -11.41
CA HIS A 41 -2.22 5.23 -12.78
C HIS A 41 -2.06 6.75 -12.85
N PRO A 42 -2.73 7.58 -12.01
CA PRO A 42 -2.56 9.03 -12.08
C PRO A 42 -1.11 9.50 -11.85
N LEU A 43 -0.37 8.80 -10.98
CA LEU A 43 1.06 9.06 -10.79
C LEU A 43 1.90 8.46 -11.92
N GLN A 44 1.54 7.28 -12.39
CA GLN A 44 2.23 6.59 -13.46
C GLN A 44 2.24 7.40 -14.75
N GLU A 45 1.11 7.98 -15.13
CA GLU A 45 0.97 8.88 -16.29
C GLU A 45 1.90 10.09 -16.20
N ARG A 46 2.05 10.68 -15.01
CA ARG A 46 2.90 11.85 -14.76
C ARG A 46 4.39 11.53 -14.70
N LEU A 47 4.73 10.32 -14.29
CA LEU A 47 6.11 9.83 -14.24
C LEU A 47 6.60 9.29 -15.58
N ALA A 48 5.72 8.73 -16.41
CA ALA A 48 6.05 8.06 -17.66
C ALA A 48 6.91 8.88 -18.66
N PRO A 49 6.80 10.22 -18.75
CA PRO A 49 7.68 11.01 -19.61
C PRO A 49 9.16 10.97 -19.22
N ARG A 50 9.50 10.60 -17.98
CA ARG A 50 10.87 10.67 -17.44
C ARG A 50 11.34 9.39 -16.76
N CYS A 51 10.45 8.46 -16.46
CA CYS A 51 10.73 7.26 -15.69
C CYS A 51 10.10 6.02 -16.33
N SER A 52 10.78 4.88 -16.20
CA SER A 52 10.20 3.58 -16.45
C SER A 52 9.48 3.12 -15.18
N THR A 53 8.15 3.05 -15.23
CA THR A 53 7.32 2.76 -14.07
C THR A 53 6.71 1.37 -14.15
N LEU A 54 6.57 0.70 -13.00
CA LEU A 54 5.85 -0.55 -12.85
C LEU A 54 4.91 -0.46 -11.65
N ALA A 55 3.60 -0.52 -11.89
CA ALA A 55 2.59 -0.67 -10.85
C ALA A 55 2.13 -2.13 -10.77
N VAL A 56 2.07 -2.72 -9.56
CA VAL A 56 1.79 -4.14 -9.36
C VAL A 56 0.72 -4.35 -8.30
N ASP A 57 -0.23 -5.26 -8.56
CA ASP A 57 -1.18 -5.69 -7.53
C ASP A 57 -0.50 -6.54 -6.46
N TRP A 58 -0.95 -6.39 -5.22
CA TRP A 58 -0.53 -7.26 -4.13
C TRP A 58 -1.16 -8.65 -4.25
N PRO A 59 -0.44 -9.73 -3.88
CA PRO A 59 -1.01 -11.07 -3.82
C PRO A 59 -2.27 -11.10 -2.95
N GLY A 60 -3.35 -11.71 -3.43
CA GLY A 60 -4.64 -11.73 -2.74
C GLY A 60 -5.46 -10.44 -2.83
N PHE A 61 -4.97 -9.43 -3.55
CA PHE A 61 -5.65 -8.13 -3.81
C PHE A 61 -5.71 -7.84 -5.32
N GLY A 62 -6.16 -6.64 -5.70
CA GLY A 62 -6.31 -6.28 -7.11
C GLY A 62 -7.59 -6.82 -7.75
N ASP A 63 -7.62 -7.01 -9.06
CA ASP A 63 -8.78 -7.42 -9.84
C ASP A 63 -8.70 -8.88 -10.36
N ALA A 64 -7.57 -9.57 -10.14
CA ALA A 64 -7.41 -10.96 -10.52
C ALA A 64 -8.08 -11.94 -9.54
N ALA A 65 -8.33 -13.18 -9.97
CA ALA A 65 -8.79 -14.25 -9.09
C ALA A 65 -7.75 -14.58 -8.03
N ARG A 66 -8.21 -14.86 -6.82
CA ARG A 66 -7.36 -15.02 -5.63
C ARG A 66 -7.61 -16.37 -4.99
N PRO A 67 -6.56 -17.20 -4.82
CA PRO A 67 -6.72 -18.51 -4.21
C PRO A 67 -7.08 -18.39 -2.73
N GLN A 68 -7.69 -19.43 -2.20
CA GLN A 68 -7.87 -19.60 -0.78
C GLN A 68 -6.53 -20.02 -0.17
N MET A 69 -5.83 -19.08 0.43
CA MET A 69 -4.55 -19.29 1.09
C MET A 69 -4.57 -18.70 2.50
N ASP A 70 -3.70 -19.21 3.36
CA ASP A 70 -3.39 -18.55 4.63
C ASP A 70 -2.41 -17.40 4.39
N TRP A 71 -2.97 -16.24 4.03
CA TRP A 71 -2.22 -15.02 3.82
C TRP A 71 -1.63 -14.53 5.13
N THR A 72 -0.31 -14.43 5.19
CA THR A 72 0.46 -13.99 6.37
C THR A 72 1.40 -12.84 6.01
N PRO A 73 1.90 -12.07 6.97
CA PRO A 73 2.91 -11.03 6.73
C PRO A 73 4.14 -11.52 5.97
N ASP A 74 4.54 -12.79 6.17
CA ASP A 74 5.70 -13.37 5.48
C ASP A 74 5.50 -13.43 3.97
N ALA A 75 4.28 -13.72 3.48
CA ALA A 75 3.99 -13.72 2.06
C ALA A 75 4.27 -12.35 1.43
N TYR A 76 3.85 -11.28 2.08
CA TYR A 76 4.04 -9.91 1.56
C TYR A 76 5.49 -9.42 1.69
N THR A 77 6.18 -9.83 2.75
CA THR A 77 7.64 -9.59 2.90
C THR A 77 8.41 -10.28 1.78
N ALA A 78 8.11 -11.56 1.52
CA ALA A 78 8.72 -12.32 0.42
C ALA A 78 8.35 -11.76 -0.96
N PHE A 79 7.13 -11.24 -1.11
CA PHE A 79 6.70 -10.62 -2.36
C PHE A 79 7.47 -9.33 -2.66
N VAL A 80 7.71 -8.46 -1.66
CA VAL A 80 8.56 -7.27 -1.84
C VAL A 80 9.97 -7.68 -2.23
N ALA A 81 10.55 -8.69 -1.58
CA ALA A 81 11.86 -9.22 -1.93
C ALA A 81 11.90 -9.75 -3.37
N PHE A 82 10.87 -10.48 -3.81
CA PHE A 82 10.74 -10.95 -5.19
C PHE A 82 10.70 -9.79 -6.19
N LEU A 83 9.89 -8.75 -5.91
CA LEU A 83 9.82 -7.58 -6.79
C LEU A 83 11.16 -6.88 -6.95
N LEU A 84 11.92 -6.73 -5.87
CA LEU A 84 13.19 -5.99 -5.87
C LEU A 84 14.37 -6.81 -6.38
N ASN A 85 14.35 -8.15 -6.23
CA ASN A 85 15.43 -9.02 -6.63
C ASN A 85 15.25 -9.61 -8.04
N SER A 86 14.01 -9.67 -8.57
CA SER A 86 13.73 -10.42 -9.81
C SER A 86 12.88 -9.66 -10.83
N VAL A 87 12.22 -8.57 -10.46
CA VAL A 87 11.28 -7.87 -11.36
C VAL A 87 11.73 -6.45 -11.68
N VAL A 88 12.11 -5.69 -10.65
CA VAL A 88 12.58 -4.31 -10.77
C VAL A 88 13.92 -4.19 -10.04
N GLU A 89 14.90 -4.89 -10.57
CA GLU A 89 16.24 -4.86 -10.00
C GLU A 89 16.79 -3.44 -9.93
N GLN A 90 17.31 -3.06 -8.77
CA GLN A 90 17.90 -1.75 -8.49
C GLN A 90 17.00 -0.57 -8.92
N PRO A 91 15.79 -0.44 -8.39
CA PRO A 91 14.93 0.69 -8.70
C PRO A 91 15.59 2.00 -8.27
N HIS A 92 15.37 3.05 -9.06
CA HIS A 92 15.74 4.42 -8.68
C HIS A 92 14.90 4.87 -7.48
N ALA A 93 13.61 4.57 -7.50
CA ALA A 93 12.69 4.89 -6.42
C ALA A 93 11.60 3.83 -6.23
N ILE A 94 11.05 3.79 -5.01
CA ILE A 94 9.85 3.01 -4.65
C ILE A 94 8.82 3.99 -4.10
N ILE A 95 7.64 4.02 -4.70
CA ILE A 95 6.48 4.80 -4.22
C ILE A 95 5.47 3.81 -3.65
N ALA A 96 5.23 3.87 -2.36
CA ALA A 96 4.37 2.93 -1.65
C ALA A 96 3.27 3.65 -0.87
N ALA A 97 2.01 3.26 -1.09
CA ALA A 97 0.86 3.85 -0.41
C ALA A 97 0.38 3.01 0.77
N GLY A 98 -0.14 3.65 1.80
CA GLY A 98 -0.81 3.01 2.93
C GLY A 98 0.03 1.93 3.60
N HIS A 99 -0.53 0.73 3.73
CA HIS A 99 0.11 -0.40 4.42
C HIS A 99 1.30 -1.00 3.64
N ALA A 100 1.37 -0.78 2.31
CA ALA A 100 2.51 -1.15 1.48
C ALA A 100 3.83 -0.53 1.96
N ALA A 101 3.76 0.72 2.44
CA ALA A 101 4.92 1.45 2.97
C ALA A 101 5.62 0.70 4.10
N THR A 102 4.87 0.03 4.97
CA THR A 102 5.45 -0.73 6.09
C THR A 102 6.25 -1.94 5.61
N TYR A 103 5.78 -2.65 4.59
CA TYR A 103 6.52 -3.78 4.01
C TYR A 103 7.79 -3.32 3.28
N VAL A 104 7.72 -2.18 2.58
CA VAL A 104 8.90 -1.57 1.96
C VAL A 104 9.92 -1.16 3.01
N LEU A 105 9.50 -0.44 4.07
CA LEU A 105 10.39 -0.07 5.17
C LEU A 105 11.02 -1.28 5.84
N LYS A 106 10.23 -2.35 6.08
CA LYS A 106 10.76 -3.60 6.66
C LYS A 106 11.85 -4.22 5.80
N HIS A 107 11.68 -4.24 4.47
CA HIS A 107 12.69 -4.73 3.56
C HIS A 107 13.93 -3.83 3.53
N MET A 108 13.73 -2.50 3.51
CA MET A 108 14.82 -1.53 3.40
C MET A 108 15.61 -1.31 4.70
N ALA A 109 15.05 -1.67 5.85
CA ALA A 109 15.75 -1.58 7.13
C ALA A 109 16.97 -2.53 7.24
N ASP A 110 16.97 -3.59 6.44
CA ASP A 110 18.03 -4.60 6.40
C ASP A 110 18.80 -4.54 5.06
N ALA A 111 18.50 -3.57 4.18
CA ALA A 111 19.16 -3.41 2.89
C ALA A 111 20.47 -2.64 3.00
N SER A 112 21.46 -3.04 2.19
CA SER A 112 22.73 -2.32 2.05
C SER A 112 22.67 -1.33 0.87
N PRO A 113 23.36 -0.18 0.94
CA PRO A 113 23.50 0.73 -0.21
C PRO A 113 24.13 0.06 -1.43
N PRO A 114 23.80 0.50 -2.66
CA PRO A 114 22.92 1.64 -2.96
C PRO A 114 21.43 1.32 -2.80
N THR A 115 20.71 2.16 -2.06
CA THR A 115 19.27 2.01 -1.82
C THR A 115 18.44 2.93 -2.72
N PRO A 116 17.19 2.55 -3.07
CA PRO A 116 16.27 3.44 -3.78
C PRO A 116 15.83 4.62 -2.92
N GLN A 117 15.34 5.69 -3.55
CA GLN A 117 14.57 6.72 -2.86
C GLN A 117 13.19 6.16 -2.47
N LEU A 118 12.73 6.43 -1.25
CA LEU A 118 11.44 5.94 -0.77
C LEU A 118 10.44 7.09 -0.68
N VAL A 119 9.32 6.96 -1.38
CA VAL A 119 8.17 7.85 -1.25
C VAL A 119 7.04 7.09 -0.56
N LEU A 120 6.69 7.49 0.64
CA LEU A 120 5.67 6.86 1.47
C LEU A 120 4.43 7.75 1.48
N ILE A 121 3.36 7.27 0.85
CA ILE A 121 2.10 8.02 0.74
C ILE A 121 1.12 7.53 1.78
N ALA A 122 0.74 8.40 2.71
CA ALA A 122 -0.17 8.11 3.81
C ALA A 122 0.11 6.75 4.48
N PRO A 123 1.37 6.48 4.91
CA PRO A 123 1.79 5.17 5.41
C PRO A 123 1.00 4.75 6.64
N THR A 124 0.63 3.47 6.70
CA THR A 124 -0.03 2.84 7.84
C THR A 124 0.65 1.52 8.17
N TRP A 125 0.75 1.17 9.43
CA TRP A 125 1.39 -0.06 9.90
C TRP A 125 0.41 -1.03 10.56
N ARG A 126 -0.84 -0.58 10.84
CA ARG A 126 -1.93 -1.37 11.39
C ARG A 126 -3.13 -1.40 10.47
N GLY A 127 -3.79 -2.55 10.40
CA GLY A 127 -5.06 -2.71 9.73
C GLY A 127 -6.20 -1.87 10.33
N PRO A 128 -7.34 -1.74 9.63
CA PRO A 128 -8.44 -0.86 10.03
C PRO A 128 -9.01 -1.15 11.43
N LEU A 129 -9.38 -2.40 11.72
CA LEU A 129 -9.99 -2.74 13.01
C LEU A 129 -9.04 -2.55 14.19
N PRO A 130 -7.77 -3.01 14.17
CA PRO A 130 -6.80 -2.68 15.21
C PRO A 130 -6.59 -1.18 15.41
N THR A 131 -6.62 -0.39 14.33
CA THR A 131 -6.51 1.08 14.42
C THR A 131 -7.74 1.67 15.10
N MET A 132 -8.94 1.22 14.74
CA MET A 132 -10.19 1.72 15.32
C MET A 132 -10.36 1.34 16.79
N LEU A 133 -9.99 0.09 17.16
CA LEU A 133 -10.22 -0.48 18.49
C LEU A 133 -9.00 -0.36 19.43
N GLY A 134 -7.93 0.32 19.00
CA GLY A 134 -6.74 0.57 19.82
C GLY A 134 -5.84 -0.66 20.00
N GLY A 135 -5.95 -1.69 19.15
CA GLY A 135 -5.12 -2.88 19.18
C GLY A 135 -5.80 -4.13 18.67
N HIS A 136 -5.05 -5.21 18.65
CA HIS A 136 -5.58 -6.53 18.26
C HIS A 136 -6.57 -7.06 19.29
N ARG A 137 -7.60 -7.81 18.83
CA ARG A 137 -8.64 -8.42 19.68
C ARG A 137 -8.80 -9.90 19.36
N PRO A 138 -8.99 -10.77 20.38
CA PRO A 138 -9.07 -12.23 20.14
C PRO A 138 -10.21 -12.67 19.20
N PHE A 139 -11.28 -11.87 19.08
CA PHE A 139 -12.38 -12.21 18.18
C PHE A 139 -12.02 -12.02 16.68
N PHE A 140 -10.94 -11.30 16.35
CA PHE A 140 -10.50 -11.12 14.95
C PHE A 140 -10.15 -12.46 14.30
N ASP A 141 -9.53 -13.37 15.06
CA ASP A 141 -9.21 -14.71 14.54
C ASP A 141 -10.47 -15.54 14.29
N ARG A 142 -11.49 -15.37 15.14
CA ARG A 142 -12.79 -16.01 14.92
C ARG A 142 -13.48 -15.47 13.68
N LEU A 143 -13.38 -14.15 13.45
CA LEU A 143 -13.94 -13.50 12.25
C LEU A 143 -13.25 -14.03 10.98
N CYS A 144 -11.92 -14.12 10.95
CA CYS A 144 -11.21 -14.69 9.82
C CYS A 144 -11.68 -16.13 9.53
N ARG A 145 -11.71 -17.00 10.53
CA ARG A 145 -12.19 -18.38 10.37
C ARG A 145 -13.63 -18.46 9.87
N LEU A 146 -14.49 -17.55 10.30
CA LEU A 146 -15.89 -17.50 9.87
C LEU A 146 -16.02 -17.08 8.41
N VAL A 147 -15.25 -16.07 7.97
CA VAL A 147 -15.23 -15.59 6.59
C VAL A 147 -14.58 -16.61 5.63
N ASP A 148 -13.66 -17.44 6.14
CA ASP A 148 -13.04 -18.51 5.34
C ASP A 148 -14.00 -19.68 5.06
N ARG A 149 -15.04 -19.89 5.89
CA ARG A 149 -15.99 -20.98 5.71
C ARG A 149 -16.75 -20.89 4.39
N PRO A 150 -16.89 -21.99 3.65
CA PRO A 150 -17.75 -22.05 2.46
C PRO A 150 -19.21 -21.75 2.85
N GLY A 151 -20.00 -21.24 1.93
CA GLY A 151 -21.42 -20.89 2.12
C GLY A 151 -21.61 -19.60 2.95
N ILE A 152 -21.38 -19.64 4.26
CA ILE A 152 -21.62 -18.49 5.15
C ILE A 152 -20.59 -17.36 4.99
N GLY A 153 -19.34 -17.70 4.74
CA GLY A 153 -18.26 -16.71 4.61
C GLY A 153 -18.48 -15.72 3.46
N PRO A 154 -18.82 -16.17 2.24
CA PRO A 154 -19.17 -15.27 1.15
C PRO A 154 -20.35 -14.34 1.47
N LEU A 155 -21.35 -14.82 2.19
CA LEU A 155 -22.51 -14.02 2.58
C LEU A 155 -22.10 -12.91 3.55
N ILE A 156 -21.39 -13.25 4.63
CA ILE A 156 -20.91 -12.27 5.61
C ILE A 156 -20.02 -11.24 4.91
N TYR A 157 -19.09 -11.66 4.07
CA TYR A 157 -18.22 -10.76 3.34
C TYR A 157 -19.00 -9.79 2.45
N ARG A 158 -19.94 -10.30 1.64
CA ARG A 158 -20.79 -9.47 0.73
C ARG A 158 -21.63 -8.45 1.48
N LEU A 159 -22.12 -8.78 2.66
CA LEU A 159 -22.87 -7.83 3.50
C LEU A 159 -21.99 -6.67 3.97
N ASN A 160 -20.70 -6.91 4.22
CA ASN A 160 -19.77 -5.89 4.69
C ASN A 160 -19.08 -5.09 3.57
N VAL A 161 -19.04 -5.59 2.32
CA VAL A 161 -18.41 -4.93 1.18
C VAL A 161 -19.40 -4.54 0.08
N ASN A 162 -20.64 -4.23 0.46
CA ASN A 162 -21.64 -3.74 -0.46
C ASN A 162 -21.37 -2.28 -0.87
N ARG A 163 -22.14 -1.78 -1.86
CA ARG A 163 -21.98 -0.42 -2.40
C ARG A 163 -22.06 0.68 -1.35
N LEU A 164 -22.98 0.55 -0.38
CA LEU A 164 -23.16 1.54 0.68
C LEU A 164 -21.97 1.54 1.65
N ALA A 165 -21.54 0.36 2.07
CA ALA A 165 -20.37 0.20 2.96
C ALA A 165 -19.10 0.75 2.32
N VAL A 166 -18.83 0.43 1.04
CA VAL A 166 -17.65 0.94 0.32
C VAL A 166 -17.70 2.46 0.20
N ARG A 167 -18.85 3.06 -0.12
CA ARG A 167 -19.01 4.52 -0.15
C ARG A 167 -18.83 5.16 1.22
N TYR A 168 -19.44 4.60 2.24
CA TYR A 168 -19.35 5.14 3.61
C TYR A 168 -17.92 5.11 4.13
N MET A 169 -17.23 3.97 3.99
CA MET A 169 -15.83 3.81 4.41
C MET A 169 -14.90 4.69 3.57
N GLY A 170 -15.13 4.77 2.26
CA GLY A 170 -14.36 5.62 1.36
C GLY A 170 -14.47 7.09 1.74
N ALA A 171 -15.67 7.61 1.92
CA ALA A 171 -15.91 8.99 2.33
C ALA A 171 -15.40 9.29 3.76
N GLY A 172 -15.50 8.33 4.68
CA GLY A 172 -15.03 8.50 6.04
C GLY A 172 -13.51 8.55 6.18
N HIS A 173 -12.79 7.72 5.44
CA HIS A 173 -11.37 7.47 5.71
C HIS A 173 -10.42 7.65 4.51
N VAL A 174 -10.89 7.45 3.28
CA VAL A 174 -10.02 7.29 2.11
C VAL A 174 -9.95 8.56 1.27
N TYR A 175 -11.09 9.15 0.93
CA TYR A 175 -11.22 10.31 0.05
C TYR A 175 -11.81 11.51 0.78
N ALA A 176 -11.28 12.71 0.50
CA ALA A 176 -11.77 13.96 1.07
C ALA A 176 -13.13 14.35 0.46
N ASP A 177 -13.25 14.23 -0.86
CA ASP A 177 -14.51 14.44 -1.57
C ASP A 177 -15.31 13.12 -1.66
N PRO A 178 -16.48 13.02 -1.01
CA PRO A 178 -17.36 11.85 -1.16
C PRO A 178 -17.84 11.60 -2.59
N ALA A 179 -17.87 12.63 -3.44
CA ALA A 179 -18.26 12.51 -4.85
C ALA A 179 -17.14 11.88 -5.69
N PHE A 180 -15.88 11.91 -5.23
CA PHE A 180 -14.77 11.28 -5.92
C PHE A 180 -14.99 9.76 -6.08
N LEU A 181 -15.61 9.12 -5.09
CA LEU A 181 -15.96 7.70 -5.14
C LEU A 181 -17.37 7.50 -5.74
N ALA A 182 -17.55 7.88 -7.00
CA ALA A 182 -18.79 7.74 -7.75
C ALA A 182 -18.51 7.19 -9.16
N GLY A 183 -19.58 6.91 -9.91
CA GLY A 183 -19.50 6.51 -11.31
C GLY A 183 -18.60 5.30 -11.55
N GLU A 184 -17.64 5.47 -12.43
CA GLU A 184 -16.71 4.41 -12.86
C GLU A 184 -15.75 3.99 -11.75
N ARG A 185 -15.18 4.95 -11.00
CA ARG A 185 -14.30 4.63 -9.85
C ARG A 185 -14.98 3.73 -8.83
N LEU A 186 -16.24 4.02 -8.50
CA LEU A 186 -16.97 3.13 -7.59
C LEU A 186 -17.16 1.73 -8.20
N ARG A 187 -17.43 1.63 -9.52
CA ARG A 187 -17.53 0.33 -10.19
C ARG A 187 -16.21 -0.44 -10.13
N GLU A 188 -15.09 0.22 -10.36
CA GLU A 188 -13.76 -0.40 -10.26
C GLU A 188 -13.46 -0.90 -8.83
N LYS A 189 -13.69 -0.07 -7.80
CA LYS A 189 -13.51 -0.50 -6.40
C LYS A 189 -14.44 -1.66 -6.03
N LEU A 190 -15.67 -1.66 -6.53
CA LEU A 190 -16.61 -2.77 -6.34
C LEU A 190 -16.16 -4.03 -7.08
N ALA A 191 -15.55 -3.93 -8.26
CA ALA A 191 -14.97 -5.08 -8.96
C ALA A 191 -13.85 -5.72 -8.14
N VAL A 192 -12.96 -4.90 -7.56
CA VAL A 192 -11.88 -5.36 -6.67
C VAL A 192 -12.43 -6.14 -5.47
N VAL A 193 -13.39 -5.59 -4.73
CA VAL A 193 -13.94 -6.28 -3.54
C VAL A 193 -14.80 -7.50 -3.88
N ARG A 194 -15.31 -7.59 -5.10
CA ARG A 194 -16.15 -8.71 -5.57
C ARG A 194 -15.38 -9.77 -6.33
N ALA A 195 -14.10 -9.56 -6.60
CA ALA A 195 -13.27 -10.52 -7.30
C ALA A 195 -13.30 -11.89 -6.58
N PRO A 196 -13.27 -13.01 -7.32
CA PRO A 196 -13.25 -14.34 -6.73
C PRO A 196 -12.13 -14.48 -5.71
N GLY A 197 -12.44 -14.95 -4.49
CA GLY A 197 -11.45 -15.11 -3.41
C GLY A 197 -11.06 -13.82 -2.67
N ALA A 198 -11.60 -12.65 -3.03
CA ALA A 198 -11.27 -11.37 -2.37
C ALA A 198 -11.37 -11.40 -0.83
N ARG A 199 -12.31 -12.19 -0.28
CA ARG A 199 -12.55 -12.26 1.16
C ARG A 199 -11.34 -12.74 1.97
N PHE A 200 -10.52 -13.62 1.41
CA PHE A 200 -9.45 -14.29 2.16
C PHE A 200 -8.35 -13.33 2.62
N ALA A 201 -7.76 -12.56 1.72
CA ALA A 201 -6.77 -11.56 2.07
C ALA A 201 -7.42 -10.32 2.72
N SER A 202 -8.59 -9.91 2.24
CA SER A 202 -9.30 -8.71 2.71
C SER A 202 -9.66 -8.79 4.19
N VAL A 203 -10.23 -9.90 4.68
CA VAL A 203 -10.55 -10.04 6.11
C VAL A 203 -9.30 -10.02 6.98
N ARG A 204 -8.20 -10.62 6.53
CA ARG A 204 -6.91 -10.61 7.24
C ARG A 204 -6.32 -9.21 7.32
N PHE A 205 -6.39 -8.45 6.24
CA PHE A 205 -6.02 -7.02 6.26
C PHE A 205 -6.87 -6.23 7.26
N VAL A 206 -8.19 -6.34 7.17
CA VAL A 206 -9.12 -5.58 8.02
C VAL A 206 -8.92 -5.91 9.50
N THR A 207 -8.63 -7.15 9.84
CA THR A 207 -8.42 -7.62 11.22
C THR A 207 -6.97 -7.44 11.73
N GLY A 208 -6.05 -6.92 10.89
CA GLY A 208 -4.65 -6.74 11.26
C GLY A 208 -3.82 -8.03 11.27
N ARG A 209 -4.32 -9.14 10.72
CA ARG A 209 -3.51 -10.36 10.59
C ARG A 209 -2.43 -10.24 9.51
N LEU A 210 -2.48 -9.20 8.70
CA LEU A 210 -1.42 -8.83 7.75
C LEU A 210 -0.53 -7.70 8.29
N ASP A 211 -0.64 -7.34 9.57
CA ASP A 211 0.23 -6.34 10.16
C ASP A 211 1.60 -6.99 10.44
N PRO A 212 2.69 -6.54 9.78
CA PRO A 212 4.01 -7.15 9.99
C PRO A 212 4.68 -6.69 11.29
N LEU A 213 4.07 -5.72 12.00
CA LEU A 213 4.65 -5.06 13.16
C LEU A 213 3.70 -5.12 14.36
N ALA A 214 4.28 -5.26 15.55
CA ALA A 214 3.55 -5.29 16.80
C ALA A 214 3.33 -3.90 17.43
N SER A 215 4.16 -2.89 17.08
CA SER A 215 4.13 -1.60 17.77
C SER A 215 4.54 -0.43 16.87
N ARG A 216 4.11 0.80 17.27
CA ARG A 216 4.60 2.06 16.69
C ARG A 216 6.13 2.18 16.82
N ALA A 217 6.68 1.78 17.96
CA ALA A 217 8.12 1.86 18.18
C ALA A 217 8.90 1.10 17.11
N THR A 218 8.46 -0.12 16.79
CA THR A 218 9.06 -0.93 15.71
C THR A 218 8.89 -0.25 14.34
N PHE A 219 7.72 0.35 14.07
CA PHE A 219 7.49 1.06 12.81
C PHE A 219 8.47 2.24 12.63
N LEU A 220 8.66 3.04 13.68
CA LEU A 220 9.59 4.17 13.65
C LEU A 220 11.06 3.71 13.60
N ASP A 221 11.37 2.59 14.23
CA ASP A 221 12.70 1.99 14.17
C ASP A 221 13.07 1.52 12.76
N LEU A 222 12.14 0.92 12.03
CA LEU A 222 12.37 0.58 10.62
C LEU A 222 12.72 1.82 9.79
N ALA A 223 12.04 2.93 10.00
CA ALA A 223 12.33 4.17 9.28
C ALA A 223 13.70 4.75 9.62
N ARG A 224 14.15 4.63 10.89
CA ARG A 224 15.51 5.05 11.30
C ARG A 224 16.61 4.17 10.70
N ARG A 225 16.35 2.86 10.58
CA ARG A 225 17.31 1.89 10.03
C ARG A 225 17.32 1.87 8.52
N ALA A 226 16.27 2.33 7.85
CA ALA A 226 16.23 2.39 6.40
C ALA A 226 17.36 3.31 5.90
N ALA A 227 18.41 2.73 5.34
CA ALA A 227 19.56 3.46 4.78
C ALA A 227 19.21 4.09 3.42
N ALA A 228 18.06 4.74 3.33
CA ALA A 228 17.47 5.30 2.12
C ALA A 228 16.91 6.69 2.38
N PRO A 229 16.99 7.64 1.43
CA PRO A 229 16.23 8.87 1.51
C PRO A 229 14.73 8.59 1.58
N VAL A 230 14.02 9.20 2.52
CA VAL A 230 12.58 8.98 2.74
C VAL A 230 11.82 10.29 2.57
N LEU A 231 10.80 10.30 1.71
CA LEU A 231 9.78 11.33 1.60
C LEU A 231 8.44 10.79 2.08
N LEU A 232 7.89 11.41 3.10
CA LEU A 232 6.55 11.16 3.63
C LEU A 232 5.57 12.18 3.04
N ILE A 233 4.47 11.71 2.44
CA ILE A 233 3.39 12.57 1.93
C ILE A 233 2.07 12.14 2.55
N TYR A 234 1.30 13.08 3.11
CA TYR A 234 -0.06 12.81 3.60
C TYR A 234 -0.95 14.06 3.54
N GLY A 235 -2.27 13.86 3.54
CA GLY A 235 -3.24 14.94 3.49
C GLY A 235 -3.63 15.49 4.86
N ALA A 236 -3.99 16.76 4.90
CA ALA A 236 -4.40 17.47 6.12
C ALA A 236 -5.68 16.89 6.76
N GLU A 237 -6.54 16.26 5.94
CA GLU A 237 -7.81 15.65 6.34
C GLU A 237 -7.69 14.16 6.70
N THR A 238 -6.46 13.63 6.74
CA THR A 238 -6.19 12.25 7.19
C THR A 238 -6.83 11.99 8.55
N PRO A 239 -7.54 10.86 8.73
CA PRO A 239 -8.19 10.53 10.00
C PRO A 239 -7.23 10.62 11.19
N PRO A 240 -7.66 11.17 12.35
CA PRO A 240 -6.77 11.54 13.45
C PRO A 240 -5.84 10.42 13.94
N LYS A 241 -6.35 9.17 14.04
CA LYS A 241 -5.52 8.03 14.48
C LYS A 241 -4.42 7.67 13.49
N SER A 242 -4.71 7.71 12.19
CA SER A 242 -3.71 7.48 11.14
C SER A 242 -2.74 8.65 11.03
N ARG A 243 -3.24 9.88 11.14
CA ARG A 243 -2.42 11.09 11.12
C ARG A 243 -1.40 11.10 12.25
N ALA A 244 -1.77 10.70 13.46
CA ALA A 244 -0.85 10.61 14.59
C ALA A 244 0.33 9.64 14.36
N GLU A 245 0.13 8.58 13.56
CA GLU A 245 1.22 7.67 13.15
C GLU A 245 2.14 8.33 12.11
N MET A 246 1.57 9.11 11.19
CA MET A 246 2.34 9.83 10.16
C MET A 246 3.12 11.00 10.79
N GLU A 247 2.54 11.73 11.73
CA GLU A 247 3.21 12.78 12.48
C GLU A 247 4.36 12.23 13.33
N ALA A 248 4.19 11.04 13.92
CA ALA A 248 5.27 10.35 14.62
C ALA A 248 6.40 9.93 13.65
N LEU A 249 6.06 9.47 12.44
CA LEU A 249 7.05 9.15 11.40
C LEU A 249 7.77 10.41 10.89
N ALA A 250 7.04 11.52 10.73
CA ALA A 250 7.59 12.82 10.34
C ALA A 250 8.66 13.35 11.33
N ALA A 251 8.57 12.96 12.59
CA ALA A 251 9.54 13.31 13.62
C ALA A 251 10.82 12.46 13.60
N VAL A 252 10.90 11.43 12.77
CA VAL A 252 12.11 10.62 12.64
C VAL A 252 13.16 11.41 11.86
N PRO A 253 14.40 11.54 12.38
CA PRO A 253 15.49 12.22 11.68
C PRO A 253 15.72 11.64 10.28
N GLY A 254 15.90 12.51 9.27
CA GLY A 254 16.12 12.11 7.89
C GLY A 254 14.83 11.87 7.08
N VAL A 255 13.65 11.84 7.70
CA VAL A 255 12.38 11.77 7.00
C VAL A 255 11.95 13.17 6.56
N ARG A 256 11.93 13.41 5.26
CA ARG A 256 11.33 14.62 4.69
C ARG A 256 9.82 14.47 4.67
N THR A 257 9.10 15.54 4.95
CA THR A 257 7.64 15.48 5.05
C THR A 257 6.97 16.58 4.25
N VAL A 258 5.98 16.19 3.46
CA VAL A 258 5.07 17.10 2.78
C VAL A 258 3.64 16.78 3.22
N ARG A 259 3.01 17.72 3.91
CA ARG A 259 1.59 17.67 4.26
C ARG A 259 0.80 18.44 3.21
N LEU A 260 0.02 17.75 2.41
CA LEU A 260 -0.88 18.37 1.44
C LEU A 260 -2.03 19.10 2.14
N PRO A 261 -2.50 20.25 1.64
CA PRO A 261 -3.55 21.05 2.29
C PRO A 261 -4.91 20.36 2.33
N LYS A 262 -5.12 19.36 1.46
CA LYS A 262 -6.34 18.54 1.37
C LYS A 262 -5.99 17.06 1.28
N GLY A 263 -7.03 16.22 1.41
CA GLY A 263 -6.94 14.78 1.17
C GLY A 263 -6.82 13.95 2.45
N LYS A 264 -7.24 12.69 2.30
CA LYS A 264 -7.19 11.66 3.35
C LYS A 264 -6.11 10.60 3.01
N LEU A 265 -6.45 9.32 3.01
CA LEU A 265 -5.46 8.25 2.83
C LEU A 265 -5.04 8.02 1.37
N SER A 266 -5.89 8.36 0.38
CA SER A 266 -5.59 8.18 -1.06
C SER A 266 -5.30 9.50 -1.77
N VAL A 267 -4.41 10.32 -1.22
CA VAL A 267 -4.05 11.62 -1.82
C VAL A 267 -3.45 11.48 -3.22
N HIS A 268 -2.76 10.40 -3.51
CA HIS A 268 -2.16 10.11 -4.82
C HIS A 268 -3.18 9.84 -5.91
N GLU A 269 -4.36 9.34 -5.53
CA GLU A 269 -5.47 9.08 -6.45
C GLU A 269 -6.36 10.30 -6.60
N GLU A 270 -6.63 11.02 -5.51
CA GLU A 270 -7.55 12.16 -5.46
C GLU A 270 -6.88 13.48 -5.85
N PHE A 271 -5.63 13.69 -5.48
CA PHE A 271 -4.85 14.91 -5.73
C PHE A 271 -3.49 14.59 -6.39
N PRO A 272 -3.48 13.94 -7.58
CA PRO A 272 -2.24 13.45 -8.18
C PRO A 272 -1.27 14.57 -8.56
N ASP A 273 -1.77 15.76 -8.97
CA ASP A 273 -0.90 16.89 -9.32
C ASP A 273 -0.15 17.43 -8.10
N ALA A 274 -0.85 17.64 -6.98
CA ALA A 274 -0.23 18.09 -5.74
C ALA A 274 0.74 17.02 -5.17
N THR A 275 0.40 15.75 -5.32
CA THR A 275 1.28 14.65 -4.93
C THR A 275 2.54 14.62 -5.80
N MET A 276 2.42 14.81 -7.12
CA MET A 276 3.58 14.87 -8.02
C MET A 276 4.45 16.10 -7.79
N GLN A 277 3.87 17.26 -7.47
CA GLN A 277 4.64 18.45 -7.09
C GLN A 277 5.54 18.20 -5.87
N ALA A 278 5.11 17.34 -4.93
CA ALA A 278 5.93 16.92 -3.80
C ALA A 278 6.98 15.87 -4.20
N ILE A 279 6.65 14.95 -5.09
CA ILE A 279 7.51 13.83 -5.50
C ILE A 279 8.63 14.28 -6.44
N ALA A 280 8.31 15.11 -7.46
CA ALA A 280 9.23 15.39 -8.55
C ALA A 280 10.58 16.00 -8.11
N PRO A 281 10.64 16.99 -7.21
CA PRO A 281 11.91 17.49 -6.70
C PRO A 281 12.73 16.42 -5.98
N PHE A 282 12.07 15.57 -5.19
CA PHE A 282 12.73 14.51 -4.43
C PHE A 282 13.38 13.46 -5.35
N LEU A 283 12.73 13.09 -6.45
CA LEU A 283 13.28 12.12 -7.42
C LEU A 283 14.45 12.67 -8.25
N THR A 284 14.58 13.98 -8.40
CA THR A 284 15.66 14.61 -9.17
C THR A 284 16.90 14.92 -8.34
N GLU A 285 16.83 14.81 -7.01
CA GLU A 285 17.99 15.02 -6.16
C GLU A 285 18.99 13.88 -6.29
N GLU A 286 20.26 14.25 -6.42
CA GLU A 286 21.36 13.27 -6.37
C GLU A 286 21.34 12.53 -5.02
N LYS A 287 21.43 11.21 -5.09
CA LYS A 287 21.57 10.39 -3.87
C LYS A 287 22.85 10.84 -3.15
N PRO A 288 22.82 10.98 -1.82
CA PRO A 288 24.06 11.20 -1.08
C PRO A 288 25.06 10.12 -1.49
N SER A 289 26.20 10.54 -2.02
CA SER A 289 27.30 9.62 -2.31
C SER A 289 27.59 8.84 -1.04
N ALA A 290 27.63 7.52 -1.12
CA ALA A 290 28.15 6.71 -0.02
C ALA A 290 29.55 7.26 0.28
N ALA A 291 29.69 7.89 1.44
CA ALA A 291 31.01 8.32 1.90
C ALA A 291 31.87 7.07 1.94
N THR A 292 32.88 7.03 1.06
CA THR A 292 33.95 6.05 1.09
C THR A 292 34.66 6.29 2.39
N GLY A 293 34.37 5.48 3.40
CA GLY A 293 35.08 5.37 4.67
C GLY A 293 35.94 4.14 4.64
#